data_1ff6d513384441d36260440ee11f8919
#
_entry.id   1ff6d513384441d36260440ee11f8919
#
_cell.length_a   1.000
_cell.length_b   1.000
_cell.length_c   1.000
_cell.angle_alpha   90.00
_cell.angle_beta   90.00
_cell.angle_gamma   90.00
#
_symmetry.space_group_name_H-M   'P 1'
#
loop_
_entity.id
_entity.type
_entity.pdbx_description
1 polymer ?
#
loop_
_entity_poly.entity_id
_entity_poly.type
_entity_poly.pdbx_seq_one_letter_code
_entity_poly.pdbx_strand_id
1 'polypeptide(L)'
;MSKIITVWGNPGCGKSMFCCNLAKVLTAGKQKALIINADSSTPMLPVWMPERILETGASIGNVLTGLEINNALVAERVVILKEYPFIGVMGYAAGENPFSYPELKYEKIRSFISEASKLVDYIILDCSSNMLNFFTPTAIEAADLTVRIITPDLRGLNYLRAHKPLLTDEKFHYDGHLTFAGLARPFHAIDEMDHLIGGFDGLLPYAKEIERCGTSGQMFKALAYCNQRYINSLKLVRERLEEADAKEVVSPDADIHAPETEPEEIWDTPTDREEMPDADALAESGRKERKHHGHGFFK
;
A
#
# COMPACT_ATOMS: atom_id res chain seq x y z
N MET A 1 0.02 -4.77 20.04
CA MET A 1 0.96 -4.21 19.01
C MET A 1 0.23 -3.16 18.20
N SER A 2 0.94 -2.24 17.54
CA SER A 2 0.32 -1.30 16.59
C SER A 2 -0.24 -2.05 15.38
N LYS A 3 -1.35 -1.59 14.81
CA LYS A 3 -1.92 -2.16 13.59
C LYS A 3 -1.55 -1.33 12.37
N ILE A 4 -1.04 -1.99 11.36
CA ILE A 4 -0.57 -1.39 10.11
C ILE A 4 -1.62 -1.62 9.02
N ILE A 5 -2.18 -0.52 8.52
CA ILE A 5 -3.20 -0.53 7.46
C ILE A 5 -2.59 0.10 6.21
N THR A 6 -2.51 -0.66 5.14
CA THR A 6 -2.03 -0.15 3.84
C THR A 6 -3.20 0.13 2.91
N VAL A 7 -3.23 1.35 2.35
CA VAL A 7 -4.27 1.78 1.40
C VAL A 7 -3.63 2.05 0.04
N TRP A 8 -4.04 1.29 -0.98
CA TRP A 8 -3.57 1.43 -2.35
C TRP A 8 -4.72 1.39 -3.36
N GLY A 9 -4.46 1.67 -4.62
CA GLY A 9 -5.49 1.67 -5.66
C GLY A 9 -5.16 2.62 -6.81
N ASN A 10 -6.06 2.73 -7.79
CA ASN A 10 -5.81 3.52 -8.98
C ASN A 10 -5.73 5.04 -8.69
N PRO A 11 -5.09 5.82 -9.58
CA PRO A 11 -5.01 7.27 -9.42
C PRO A 11 -6.38 7.92 -9.30
N GLY A 12 -6.53 8.86 -8.36
CA GLY A 12 -7.76 9.63 -8.18
C GLY A 12 -8.95 8.86 -7.61
N CYS A 13 -8.76 7.64 -7.09
CA CYS A 13 -9.86 6.83 -6.51
C CYS A 13 -10.31 7.25 -5.10
N GLY A 14 -9.65 8.23 -4.47
CA GLY A 14 -10.03 8.76 -3.15
C GLY A 14 -9.24 8.19 -1.96
N LYS A 15 -8.09 7.55 -2.17
CA LYS A 15 -7.23 6.94 -1.10
C LYS A 15 -6.96 7.89 0.06
N SER A 16 -6.35 9.03 -0.21
CA SER A 16 -5.94 9.99 0.85
C SER A 16 -7.14 10.51 1.64
N MET A 17 -8.28 10.75 0.99
CA MET A 17 -9.54 11.11 1.65
C MET A 17 -10.04 9.98 2.55
N PHE A 18 -9.96 8.75 2.08
CA PHE A 18 -10.31 7.57 2.86
C PHE A 18 -9.40 7.43 4.09
N CYS A 19 -8.08 7.59 3.94
CA CYS A 19 -7.12 7.55 5.04
C CYS A 19 -7.44 8.59 6.13
N CYS A 20 -7.75 9.83 5.75
CA CYS A 20 -8.15 10.88 6.69
C CYS A 20 -9.43 10.52 7.46
N ASN A 21 -10.45 10.01 6.77
CA ASN A 21 -11.71 9.60 7.39
C ASN A 21 -11.54 8.35 8.27
N LEU A 22 -10.73 7.39 7.85
CA LEU A 22 -10.41 6.18 8.61
C LEU A 22 -9.69 6.54 9.92
N ALA A 23 -8.69 7.42 9.87
CA ALA A 23 -7.98 7.87 11.06
C ALA A 23 -8.94 8.45 12.11
N LYS A 24 -9.93 9.24 11.70
CA LYS A 24 -10.95 9.77 12.61
C LYS A 24 -11.83 8.70 13.24
N VAL A 25 -12.17 7.65 12.49
CA VAL A 25 -12.96 6.53 13.02
C VAL A 25 -12.14 5.71 14.01
N LEU A 26 -10.88 5.43 13.69
CA LEU A 26 -10.00 4.65 14.55
C LEU A 26 -9.62 5.38 15.84
N THR A 27 -9.51 6.72 15.80
CA THR A 27 -9.13 7.52 16.98
C THR A 27 -10.30 7.95 17.86
N ALA A 28 -11.54 7.54 17.54
CA ALA A 28 -12.72 7.92 18.32
C ALA A 28 -12.68 7.48 19.80
N GLY A 29 -11.98 6.40 20.10
CA GLY A 29 -11.72 5.88 21.45
C GLY A 29 -10.44 6.41 22.11
N LYS A 30 -9.86 7.52 21.62
CA LYS A 30 -8.59 8.13 22.06
C LYS A 30 -7.33 7.32 21.71
N GLN A 31 -7.43 6.30 20.86
CA GLN A 31 -6.27 5.65 20.27
C GLN A 31 -5.52 6.65 19.37
N LYS A 32 -4.22 6.43 19.23
CA LYS A 32 -3.37 7.27 18.37
C LYS A 32 -3.24 6.67 16.98
N ALA A 33 -3.38 7.49 15.96
CA ALA A 33 -3.14 7.10 14.58
C ALA A 33 -2.10 7.99 13.91
N LEU A 34 -1.27 7.39 13.06
CA LEU A 34 -0.31 8.07 12.20
C LEU A 34 -0.64 7.79 10.74
N ILE A 35 -0.94 8.83 9.97
CA ILE A 35 -1.09 8.72 8.52
C ILE A 35 0.26 9.05 7.87
N ILE A 36 0.76 8.15 7.04
CA ILE A 36 2.00 8.33 6.28
C ILE A 36 1.65 8.35 4.79
N ASN A 37 1.74 9.53 4.17
CA ASN A 37 1.60 9.64 2.72
C ASN A 37 2.92 9.32 2.04
N ALA A 38 2.94 8.21 1.32
CA ALA A 38 4.12 7.69 0.62
C ALA A 38 4.13 8.00 -0.89
N ASP A 39 3.29 8.93 -1.34
CA ASP A 39 3.23 9.35 -2.74
C ASP A 39 4.08 10.60 -2.99
N SER A 40 5.30 10.39 -3.49
CA SER A 40 6.21 11.48 -3.90
C SER A 40 5.77 12.18 -5.20
N SER A 41 4.87 11.57 -5.98
CA SER A 41 4.31 12.19 -7.19
C SER A 41 3.22 13.20 -6.88
N THR A 42 2.52 13.00 -5.75
CA THR A 42 1.45 13.89 -5.28
C THR A 42 1.54 14.02 -3.75
N PRO A 43 2.53 14.78 -3.24
CA PRO A 43 2.70 14.97 -1.80
C PRO A 43 1.45 15.55 -1.14
N MET A 44 0.91 14.86 -0.12
CA MET A 44 -0.32 15.27 0.57
C MET A 44 -0.06 16.08 1.83
N LEU A 45 1.14 16.02 2.41
CA LEU A 45 1.45 16.76 3.63
C LEU A 45 1.22 18.29 3.48
N PRO A 46 1.61 18.94 2.37
CA PRO A 46 1.30 20.35 2.14
C PRO A 46 -0.19 20.65 1.98
N VAL A 47 -0.98 19.67 1.52
CA VAL A 47 -2.43 19.80 1.39
C VAL A 47 -3.11 19.70 2.75
N TRP A 48 -2.64 18.81 3.62
CA TRP A 48 -3.15 18.64 4.98
C TRP A 48 -2.77 19.80 5.90
N MET A 49 -1.64 20.45 5.63
CA MET A 49 -1.04 21.49 6.46
C MET A 49 -0.65 22.73 5.63
N PRO A 50 -1.60 23.37 4.93
CA PRO A 50 -1.29 24.46 4.00
C PRO A 50 -0.71 25.71 4.70
N GLU A 51 -0.99 25.90 5.99
CA GLU A 51 -0.50 27.06 6.76
C GLU A 51 0.93 26.86 7.29
N ARG A 52 1.47 25.64 7.23
CA ARG A 52 2.85 25.36 7.58
C ARG A 52 3.70 25.29 6.31
N ILE A 53 4.58 26.24 6.15
CA ILE A 53 5.77 26.04 5.30
C ILE A 53 6.59 24.98 6.04
N LEU A 54 6.37 23.70 5.66
CA LEU A 54 7.10 22.60 6.24
C LEU A 54 8.53 22.70 5.73
N GLU A 55 9.45 22.97 6.64
CA GLU A 55 10.87 22.88 6.34
C GLU A 55 11.15 21.53 5.70
N THR A 56 12.06 21.51 4.71
CA THR A 56 12.46 20.27 4.00
C THR A 56 12.91 19.17 4.97
N GLY A 57 13.35 19.53 6.17
CA GLY A 57 13.70 18.61 7.26
C GLY A 57 12.57 17.73 7.76
N ALA A 58 11.29 18.09 7.57
CA ALA A 58 10.14 17.33 8.04
C ALA A 58 9.71 16.19 7.08
N SER A 59 10.33 16.09 5.90
CA SER A 59 9.98 15.08 4.90
C SER A 59 10.35 13.65 5.33
N ILE A 60 9.47 12.68 5.01
CA ILE A 60 9.79 11.26 5.14
C ILE A 60 10.97 10.85 4.25
N GLY A 61 11.20 11.54 3.14
CA GLY A 61 12.34 11.27 2.26
C GLY A 61 13.68 11.42 2.98
N ASN A 62 13.83 12.43 3.85
CA ASN A 62 15.02 12.61 4.68
C ASN A 62 15.20 11.48 5.71
N VAL A 63 14.10 10.96 6.28
CA VAL A 63 14.16 9.82 7.20
C VAL A 63 14.59 8.55 6.46
N LEU A 64 13.95 8.27 5.32
CA LEU A 64 14.19 7.06 4.52
C LEU A 64 15.59 6.99 3.92
N THR A 65 16.22 8.15 3.65
CA THR A 65 17.59 8.24 3.11
C THR A 65 18.67 8.45 4.18
N GLY A 66 18.25 8.62 5.45
CA GLY A 66 19.17 8.76 6.58
C GLY A 66 20.04 7.51 6.81
N LEU A 67 21.17 7.68 7.52
CA LEU A 67 22.07 6.57 7.86
C LEU A 67 21.37 5.54 8.76
N GLU A 68 20.70 6.02 9.79
CA GLU A 68 19.95 5.20 10.76
C GLU A 68 18.50 5.68 10.85
N ILE A 69 17.59 4.75 11.07
CA ILE A 69 16.17 5.02 11.31
C ILE A 69 15.85 4.49 12.71
N ASN A 70 15.35 5.36 13.57
CA ASN A 70 14.89 5.01 14.91
C ASN A 70 13.60 5.77 15.24
N ASN A 71 12.89 5.32 16.26
CA ASN A 71 11.59 5.89 16.64
C ASN A 71 11.67 7.36 17.05
N ALA A 72 12.77 7.81 17.65
CA ALA A 72 12.95 9.22 18.02
C ALA A 72 13.03 10.12 16.79
N LEU A 73 13.82 9.72 15.78
CA LEU A 73 13.90 10.43 14.50
C LEU A 73 12.56 10.47 13.78
N VAL A 74 11.81 9.37 13.79
CA VAL A 74 10.46 9.32 13.22
C VAL A 74 9.53 10.26 13.99
N ALA A 75 9.52 10.22 15.32
CA ALA A 75 8.67 11.05 16.17
C ALA A 75 8.89 12.55 15.95
N GLU A 76 10.14 12.99 15.74
CA GLU A 76 10.47 14.38 15.45
C GLU A 76 9.85 14.90 14.15
N ARG A 77 9.52 14.00 13.21
CA ARG A 77 8.95 14.34 11.90
C ARG A 77 7.42 14.24 11.86
N VAL A 78 6.81 13.67 12.91
CA VAL A 78 5.34 13.59 13.00
C VAL A 78 4.76 14.99 13.27
N VAL A 79 3.80 15.38 12.44
CA VAL A 79 3.03 16.61 12.64
C VAL A 79 1.69 16.25 13.25
N ILE A 80 1.46 16.66 14.50
CA ILE A 80 0.18 16.44 15.18
C ILE A 80 -0.82 17.50 14.71
N LEU A 81 -2.03 17.06 14.33
CA LEU A 81 -3.11 17.95 13.91
C LEU A 81 -3.71 18.66 15.11
N LYS A 82 -3.77 20.00 15.10
CA LYS A 82 -4.30 20.80 16.22
C LYS A 82 -5.76 20.46 16.57
N GLU A 83 -6.60 20.27 15.55
CA GLU A 83 -8.03 19.94 15.73
C GLU A 83 -8.25 18.46 16.07
N TYR A 84 -7.24 17.59 15.86
CA TYR A 84 -7.32 16.14 16.05
C TYR A 84 -6.07 15.64 16.77
N PRO A 85 -5.93 15.86 18.08
CA PRO A 85 -4.68 15.64 18.82
C PRO A 85 -4.22 14.17 18.90
N PHE A 86 -5.06 13.24 18.51
CA PHE A 86 -4.72 11.81 18.40
C PHE A 86 -4.32 11.39 16.98
N ILE A 87 -4.28 12.33 16.02
CA ILE A 87 -3.87 12.05 14.65
C ILE A 87 -2.58 12.79 14.34
N GLY A 88 -1.54 12.01 14.04
CA GLY A 88 -0.31 12.48 13.45
C GLY A 88 -0.31 12.29 11.94
N VAL A 89 0.42 13.12 11.22
CA VAL A 89 0.61 13.01 9.77
C VAL A 89 2.09 13.13 9.41
N MET A 90 2.51 12.39 8.40
CA MET A 90 3.84 12.46 7.78
C MET A 90 3.69 12.36 6.26
N GLY A 91 4.67 12.86 5.52
CA GLY A 91 4.68 12.75 4.07
C GLY A 91 5.86 13.49 3.46
N TYR A 92 5.89 13.58 2.15
CA TYR A 92 6.84 14.41 1.42
C TYR A 92 6.49 15.89 1.55
N ALA A 93 7.53 16.74 1.57
CA ALA A 93 7.37 18.18 1.71
C ALA A 93 6.93 18.84 0.38
N ALA A 94 6.53 20.12 0.47
CA ALA A 94 6.17 20.90 -0.70
C ALA A 94 7.35 21.03 -1.69
N GLY A 95 7.07 20.80 -2.97
CA GLY A 95 8.07 20.89 -4.04
C GLY A 95 8.93 19.64 -4.21
N GLU A 96 8.83 18.66 -3.31
CA GLU A 96 9.47 17.36 -3.50
C GLU A 96 8.76 16.55 -4.59
N ASN A 97 9.51 15.66 -5.23
CA ASN A 97 9.05 14.83 -6.32
C ASN A 97 9.84 13.49 -6.33
N PRO A 98 9.52 12.53 -7.20
CA PRO A 98 10.21 11.24 -7.24
C PRO A 98 11.74 11.29 -7.42
N PHE A 99 12.29 12.41 -7.89
CA PHE A 99 13.73 12.62 -8.10
C PHE A 99 14.40 13.39 -6.97
N SER A 100 13.65 13.83 -5.96
CA SER A 100 14.20 14.60 -4.82
C SER A 100 15.12 13.77 -3.93
N TYR A 101 14.94 12.44 -3.97
CA TYR A 101 15.69 11.49 -3.16
C TYR A 101 16.21 10.34 -4.03
N PRO A 102 17.31 9.67 -3.62
CA PRO A 102 17.75 8.46 -4.28
C PRO A 102 16.68 7.36 -4.17
N GLU A 103 16.81 6.32 -4.97
CA GLU A 103 15.96 5.16 -4.93
C GLU A 103 15.90 4.56 -3.51
N LEU A 104 14.68 4.38 -3.01
CA LEU A 104 14.44 3.89 -1.67
C LEU A 104 14.70 2.37 -1.61
N LYS A 105 15.45 1.93 -0.60
CA LYS A 105 15.73 0.52 -0.39
C LYS A 105 14.64 -0.12 0.46
N TYR A 106 14.30 -1.35 0.12
CA TYR A 106 13.30 -2.16 0.84
C TYR A 106 13.56 -2.21 2.36
N GLU A 107 14.80 -2.47 2.80
CA GLU A 107 15.15 -2.57 4.22
C GLU A 107 14.93 -1.26 4.96
N LYS A 108 15.16 -0.12 4.30
CA LYS A 108 14.93 1.20 4.88
C LYS A 108 13.45 1.47 5.09
N ILE A 109 12.62 1.09 4.12
CA ILE A 109 11.16 1.24 4.22
C ILE A 109 10.62 0.34 5.34
N ARG A 110 11.05 -0.91 5.41
CA ARG A 110 10.64 -1.83 6.50
C ARG A 110 11.06 -1.30 7.86
N SER A 111 12.30 -0.86 8.01
CA SER A 111 12.80 -0.27 9.25
C SER A 111 11.96 0.96 9.65
N PHE A 112 11.65 1.84 8.68
CA PHE A 112 10.83 3.02 8.93
C PHE A 112 9.42 2.65 9.42
N ILE A 113 8.74 1.73 8.75
CA ILE A 113 7.41 1.27 9.16
C ILE A 113 7.46 0.65 10.57
N SER A 114 8.47 -0.19 10.84
CA SER A 114 8.66 -0.82 12.15
C SER A 114 8.95 0.21 13.26
N GLU A 115 9.77 1.24 13.01
CA GLU A 115 10.03 2.27 14.01
C GLU A 115 8.82 3.20 14.22
N ALA A 116 8.08 3.51 13.15
CA ALA A 116 6.84 4.27 13.24
C ALA A 116 5.76 3.54 14.04
N SER A 117 5.68 2.19 13.91
CA SER A 117 4.69 1.38 14.63
C SER A 117 4.84 1.40 16.14
N LYS A 118 6.02 1.73 16.66
CA LYS A 118 6.27 1.86 18.09
C LYS A 118 5.66 3.13 18.72
N LEU A 119 5.19 4.08 17.91
CA LEU A 119 4.75 5.41 18.37
C LEU A 119 3.24 5.54 18.56
N VAL A 120 2.45 4.70 17.90
CA VAL A 120 1.00 4.84 17.79
C VAL A 120 0.28 3.49 17.84
N ASP A 121 -1.05 3.52 18.00
CA ASP A 121 -1.89 2.31 17.97
C ASP A 121 -2.22 1.88 16.52
N TYR A 122 -2.32 2.84 15.60
CA TYR A 122 -2.63 2.59 14.19
C TYR A 122 -1.68 3.34 13.27
N ILE A 123 -1.12 2.63 12.29
CA ILE A 123 -0.46 3.25 11.13
C ILE A 123 -1.35 3.10 9.92
N ILE A 124 -1.57 4.19 9.19
CA ILE A 124 -2.31 4.20 7.93
C ILE A 124 -1.34 4.65 6.83
N LEU A 125 -0.95 3.73 5.97
CA LEU A 125 -0.04 3.98 4.85
C LEU A 125 -0.87 4.37 3.61
N ASP A 126 -0.89 5.67 3.30
CA ASP A 126 -1.50 6.23 2.08
C ASP A 126 -0.52 6.08 0.91
N CYS A 127 -0.63 4.97 0.19
CA CYS A 127 0.34 4.56 -0.80
C CYS A 127 0.10 5.20 -2.18
N SER A 128 1.22 5.39 -2.91
CA SER A 128 1.18 5.77 -4.32
C SER A 128 0.44 4.71 -5.15
N SER A 129 -0.18 5.17 -6.23
CA SER A 129 -0.73 4.26 -7.25
C SER A 129 0.36 3.61 -8.12
N ASN A 130 1.61 4.03 -7.96
CA ASN A 130 2.75 3.48 -8.68
C ASN A 130 3.43 2.38 -7.87
N MET A 131 3.32 1.13 -8.34
CA MET A 131 3.97 -0.04 -7.70
C MET A 131 5.48 -0.11 -7.97
N LEU A 132 6.03 0.71 -8.87
CA LEU A 132 7.46 0.73 -9.14
C LEU A 132 8.25 1.45 -8.05
N ASN A 133 7.61 2.27 -7.22
CA ASN A 133 8.27 2.73 -6.01
C ASN A 133 8.21 1.60 -4.98
N PHE A 134 9.34 1.20 -4.45
CA PHE A 134 9.42 0.08 -3.48
C PHE A 134 8.59 0.30 -2.21
N PHE A 135 8.13 1.52 -1.94
CA PHE A 135 7.33 1.80 -0.75
C PHE A 135 5.98 1.08 -0.77
N THR A 136 5.24 1.17 -1.87
CA THR A 136 3.90 0.56 -1.95
C THR A 136 3.91 -0.96 -1.77
N PRO A 137 4.72 -1.76 -2.51
CA PRO A 137 4.78 -3.20 -2.29
C PRO A 137 5.31 -3.57 -0.89
N THR A 138 6.30 -2.83 -0.36
CA THR A 138 6.80 -3.07 1.01
C THR A 138 5.74 -2.77 2.07
N ALA A 139 4.93 -1.75 1.87
CA ALA A 139 3.82 -1.40 2.74
C ALA A 139 2.72 -2.48 2.73
N ILE A 140 2.41 -3.04 1.55
CA ILE A 140 1.45 -4.14 1.42
C ILE A 140 1.95 -5.39 2.16
N GLU A 141 3.23 -5.73 2.01
CA GLU A 141 3.85 -6.88 2.69
C GLU A 141 3.88 -6.70 4.22
N ALA A 142 4.04 -5.48 4.71
CA ALA A 142 4.14 -5.18 6.14
C ALA A 142 2.78 -4.99 6.83
N ALA A 143 1.68 -4.98 6.08
CA ALA A 143 0.36 -4.63 6.60
C ALA A 143 -0.33 -5.78 7.33
N ASP A 144 -0.96 -5.48 8.47
CA ASP A 144 -1.94 -6.36 9.12
C ASP A 144 -3.26 -6.41 8.33
N LEU A 145 -3.59 -5.31 7.63
CA LEU A 145 -4.75 -5.22 6.75
C LEU A 145 -4.46 -4.34 5.55
N THR A 146 -4.73 -4.86 4.37
CA THR A 146 -4.62 -4.09 3.12
C THR A 146 -5.99 -3.74 2.57
N VAL A 147 -6.18 -2.46 2.26
CA VAL A 147 -7.35 -1.90 1.59
C VAL A 147 -6.97 -1.47 0.19
N ARG A 148 -7.64 -1.99 -0.83
CA ARG A 148 -7.53 -1.50 -2.21
C ARG A 148 -8.79 -0.72 -2.60
N ILE A 149 -8.60 0.49 -3.08
CA ILE A 149 -9.70 1.35 -3.53
C ILE A 149 -9.63 1.46 -5.05
N ILE A 150 -10.68 1.01 -5.72
CA ILE A 150 -10.75 0.94 -7.18
C ILE A 150 -11.98 1.72 -7.65
N THR A 151 -11.81 2.64 -8.62
CA THR A 151 -12.98 3.28 -9.24
C THR A 151 -13.77 2.22 -10.01
N PRO A 152 -15.13 2.17 -9.85
CA PRO A 152 -15.96 1.17 -10.50
C PRO A 152 -16.21 1.54 -11.97
N ASP A 153 -15.12 1.60 -12.75
CA ASP A 153 -15.09 1.91 -14.17
C ASP A 153 -13.99 1.10 -14.89
N LEU A 154 -13.93 1.18 -16.21
CA LEU A 154 -12.94 0.46 -17.02
C LEU A 154 -11.49 0.86 -16.72
N ARG A 155 -11.22 2.07 -16.23
CA ARG A 155 -9.87 2.49 -15.84
C ARG A 155 -9.44 1.80 -14.58
N GLY A 156 -10.32 1.73 -13.58
CA GLY A 156 -10.08 0.98 -12.35
C GLY A 156 -9.87 -0.50 -12.60
N LEU A 157 -10.72 -1.11 -13.44
CA LEU A 157 -10.58 -2.52 -13.84
C LEU A 157 -9.24 -2.78 -14.54
N ASN A 158 -8.85 -1.95 -15.50
CA ASN A 158 -7.58 -2.11 -16.23
C ASN A 158 -6.38 -1.90 -15.31
N TYR A 159 -6.45 -0.93 -14.38
CA TYR A 159 -5.42 -0.73 -13.37
C TYR A 159 -5.25 -1.99 -12.53
N LEU A 160 -6.35 -2.56 -12.03
CA LEU A 160 -6.30 -3.77 -11.21
C LEU A 160 -5.70 -4.96 -11.97
N ARG A 161 -6.12 -5.16 -13.21
CA ARG A 161 -5.60 -6.23 -14.09
C ARG A 161 -4.10 -6.09 -14.38
N ALA A 162 -3.62 -4.86 -14.56
CA ALA A 162 -2.21 -4.59 -14.79
C ALA A 162 -1.34 -4.81 -13.53
N HIS A 163 -1.90 -4.57 -12.33
CA HIS A 163 -1.14 -4.63 -11.08
C HIS A 163 -1.27 -5.98 -10.35
N LYS A 164 -2.35 -6.74 -10.57
CA LYS A 164 -2.52 -8.07 -9.97
C LYS A 164 -1.32 -9.00 -10.18
N PRO A 165 -0.72 -9.10 -11.39
CA PRO A 165 0.44 -9.96 -11.60
C PRO A 165 1.68 -9.59 -10.77
N LEU A 166 1.77 -8.33 -10.31
CA LEU A 166 2.88 -7.85 -9.47
C LEU A 166 2.71 -8.24 -7.98
N LEU A 167 1.53 -8.71 -7.60
CA LEU A 167 1.15 -9.02 -6.22
C LEU A 167 0.72 -10.49 -6.05
N THR A 168 1.24 -11.39 -6.89
CA THR A 168 0.91 -12.83 -6.86
C THR A 168 1.71 -13.63 -5.82
N ASP A 169 2.82 -13.06 -5.30
CA ASP A 169 3.59 -13.66 -4.22
C ASP A 169 2.72 -13.72 -2.94
N GLU A 170 2.76 -14.85 -2.22
CA GLU A 170 1.96 -15.10 -1.01
C GLU A 170 2.14 -14.02 0.07
N LYS A 171 3.34 -13.43 0.17
CA LYS A 171 3.64 -12.35 1.12
C LYS A 171 2.77 -11.11 0.98
N PHE A 172 2.13 -10.90 -0.17
CA PHE A 172 1.23 -9.78 -0.38
C PHE A 172 -0.20 -10.05 0.06
N HIS A 173 -0.55 -11.30 0.39
CA HIS A 173 -1.89 -11.70 0.82
C HIS A 173 -3.02 -11.12 -0.04
N TYR A 174 -2.82 -11.10 -1.38
CA TYR A 174 -3.67 -10.36 -2.33
C TYR A 174 -5.16 -10.65 -2.21
N ASP A 175 -5.53 -11.92 -1.97
CA ASP A 175 -6.94 -12.32 -1.85
C ASP A 175 -7.57 -11.91 -0.51
N GLY A 176 -6.76 -11.56 0.48
CA GLY A 176 -7.20 -11.02 1.78
C GLY A 176 -7.40 -9.49 1.79
N HIS A 177 -7.13 -8.81 0.68
CA HIS A 177 -7.33 -7.37 0.61
C HIS A 177 -8.81 -7.00 0.61
N LEU A 178 -9.23 -6.06 1.46
CA LEU A 178 -10.55 -5.44 1.34
C LEU A 178 -10.61 -4.57 0.08
N THR A 179 -11.63 -4.76 -0.73
CA THR A 179 -11.82 -4.03 -1.99
C THR A 179 -12.99 -3.06 -1.88
N PHE A 180 -12.73 -1.77 -2.06
CA PHE A 180 -13.79 -0.75 -2.03
C PHE A 180 -13.96 -0.06 -3.38
N ALA A 181 -15.23 0.11 -3.80
CA ALA A 181 -15.58 0.93 -4.95
C ALA A 181 -15.40 2.42 -4.60
N GLY A 182 -14.30 3.02 -5.05
CA GLY A 182 -13.98 4.41 -4.81
C GLY A 182 -14.76 5.38 -5.68
N LEU A 183 -15.21 6.50 -5.12
CA LEU A 183 -15.96 7.56 -5.82
C LEU A 183 -17.15 7.02 -6.62
N ALA A 184 -17.85 6.04 -6.06
CA ALA A 184 -19.01 5.41 -6.70
C ALA A 184 -20.10 6.45 -6.98
N ARG A 185 -20.52 6.56 -8.23
CA ARG A 185 -21.54 7.50 -8.72
C ARG A 185 -22.77 6.76 -9.21
N PRO A 186 -23.96 7.39 -9.27
CA PRO A 186 -25.20 6.72 -9.68
C PRO A 186 -25.18 6.13 -11.11
N PHE A 187 -24.32 6.67 -12.00
CA PHE A 187 -24.18 6.18 -13.37
C PHE A 187 -23.15 5.06 -13.55
N HIS A 188 -22.44 4.68 -12.48
CA HIS A 188 -21.54 3.52 -12.55
C HIS A 188 -22.35 2.23 -12.49
N ALA A 189 -22.03 1.30 -13.37
CA ALA A 189 -22.56 -0.06 -13.38
C ALA A 189 -21.88 -0.89 -12.26
N ILE A 190 -22.27 -0.64 -11.01
CA ILE A 190 -21.60 -1.23 -9.83
C ILE A 190 -21.66 -2.76 -9.87
N ASP A 191 -22.82 -3.33 -10.18
CA ASP A 191 -23.03 -4.79 -10.15
C ASP A 191 -22.18 -5.50 -11.22
N GLU A 192 -22.08 -4.93 -12.42
CA GLU A 192 -21.22 -5.46 -13.49
C GLU A 192 -19.74 -5.32 -13.13
N MET A 193 -19.34 -4.19 -12.53
CA MET A 193 -17.96 -3.98 -12.09
C MET A 193 -17.61 -4.88 -10.92
N ASP A 194 -18.52 -5.14 -10.00
CA ASP A 194 -18.36 -6.08 -8.90
C ASP A 194 -17.95 -7.46 -9.41
N HIS A 195 -18.69 -8.00 -10.37
CA HIS A 195 -18.36 -9.27 -11.03
C HIS A 195 -17.00 -9.27 -11.72
N LEU A 196 -16.67 -8.19 -12.44
CA LEU A 196 -15.42 -8.10 -13.21
C LEU A 196 -14.17 -7.92 -12.35
N ILE A 197 -14.32 -7.31 -11.17
CA ILE A 197 -13.24 -7.01 -10.22
C ILE A 197 -13.04 -8.17 -9.23
N GLY A 198 -14.06 -8.99 -9.01
CA GLY A 198 -14.04 -10.11 -8.06
C GLY A 198 -14.63 -9.77 -6.70
N GLY A 199 -15.52 -8.77 -6.65
CA GLY A 199 -16.27 -8.34 -5.47
C GLY A 199 -15.80 -7.03 -4.86
N PHE A 200 -16.77 -6.25 -4.37
CA PHE A 200 -16.53 -5.09 -3.52
C PHE A 200 -17.02 -5.37 -2.09
N ASP A 201 -16.13 -5.30 -1.12
CA ASP A 201 -16.47 -5.39 0.30
C ASP A 201 -17.25 -4.15 0.79
N GLY A 202 -17.11 -3.04 0.10
CA GLY A 202 -17.82 -1.82 0.44
C GLY A 202 -17.80 -0.74 -0.63
N LEU A 203 -18.56 0.32 -0.38
CA LEU A 203 -18.72 1.44 -1.30
C LEU A 203 -18.28 2.74 -0.63
N LEU A 204 -17.55 3.56 -1.39
CA LEU A 204 -17.18 4.93 -1.04
C LEU A 204 -17.89 5.88 -2.01
N PRO A 205 -19.18 6.16 -1.79
CA PRO A 205 -19.96 6.99 -2.70
C PRO A 205 -19.36 8.38 -2.85
N TYR A 206 -19.40 8.89 -4.09
CA TYR A 206 -19.08 10.28 -4.36
C TYR A 206 -20.07 11.22 -3.67
N ALA A 207 -19.55 12.26 -3.04
CA ALA A 207 -20.32 13.38 -2.56
C ALA A 207 -19.57 14.69 -2.87
N LYS A 208 -20.29 15.68 -3.39
CA LYS A 208 -19.72 16.98 -3.78
C LYS A 208 -19.03 17.69 -2.60
N GLU A 209 -19.59 17.54 -1.41
CA GLU A 209 -19.06 18.11 -0.17
C GLU A 209 -17.72 17.47 0.22
N ILE A 210 -17.58 16.15 0.02
CA ILE A 210 -16.33 15.41 0.25
C ILE A 210 -15.26 15.88 -0.74
N GLU A 211 -15.61 16.01 -2.03
CA GLU A 211 -14.72 16.55 -3.05
C GLU A 211 -14.27 17.97 -2.70
N ARG A 212 -15.20 18.84 -2.26
CA ARG A 212 -14.88 20.20 -1.83
C ARG A 212 -13.92 20.23 -0.64
N CYS A 213 -14.07 19.34 0.33
CA CYS A 213 -13.11 19.20 1.42
C CYS A 213 -11.69 18.83 0.88
N GLY A 214 -11.61 17.96 -0.13
CA GLY A 214 -10.34 17.61 -0.78
C GLY A 214 -9.67 18.80 -1.45
N THR A 215 -10.45 19.57 -2.24
CA THR A 215 -9.93 20.73 -2.99
C THR A 215 -9.59 21.93 -2.11
N SER A 216 -10.16 22.03 -0.91
CA SER A 216 -9.90 23.13 0.04
C SER A 216 -8.90 22.79 1.15
N GLY A 217 -8.25 21.62 1.11
CA GLY A 217 -7.33 21.19 2.16
C GLY A 217 -8.00 20.79 3.49
N GLN A 218 -9.33 20.67 3.51
CA GLN A 218 -10.11 20.36 4.72
C GLN A 218 -10.51 18.88 4.81
N MET A 219 -9.62 17.98 4.36
CA MET A 219 -9.90 16.56 4.21
C MET A 219 -10.38 15.89 5.51
N PHE A 220 -9.85 16.30 6.66
CA PHE A 220 -10.28 15.78 7.97
C PHE A 220 -11.69 16.20 8.38
N LYS A 221 -12.33 17.17 7.71
CA LYS A 221 -13.74 17.53 7.92
C LYS A 221 -14.71 16.70 7.09
N ALA A 222 -14.21 15.96 6.09
CA ALA A 222 -15.02 15.24 5.12
C ALA A 222 -15.92 14.15 5.74
N LEU A 223 -15.52 13.56 6.87
CA LEU A 223 -16.31 12.52 7.55
C LEU A 223 -17.74 12.96 7.87
N ALA A 224 -17.95 14.25 8.16
CA ALA A 224 -19.28 14.81 8.45
C ALA A 224 -20.25 14.75 7.24
N TYR A 225 -19.72 14.60 6.05
CA TYR A 225 -20.48 14.52 4.79
C TYR A 225 -20.58 13.12 4.22
N CYS A 226 -19.99 12.13 4.89
CA CYS A 226 -20.04 10.73 4.48
C CYS A 226 -21.44 10.17 4.75
N ASN A 227 -22.01 9.48 3.75
CA ASN A 227 -23.25 8.75 3.92
C ASN A 227 -23.04 7.42 4.66
N GLN A 228 -24.15 6.73 4.99
CA GLN A 228 -24.08 5.49 5.77
C GLN A 228 -23.27 4.39 5.09
N ARG A 229 -23.28 4.29 3.75
CA ARG A 229 -22.48 3.28 3.01
C ARG A 229 -20.99 3.53 3.17
N TYR A 230 -20.59 4.81 3.08
CA TYR A 230 -19.19 5.20 3.32
C TYR A 230 -18.77 4.87 4.75
N ILE A 231 -19.61 5.26 5.74
CA ILE A 231 -19.35 4.99 7.16
C ILE A 231 -19.24 3.48 7.43
N ASN A 232 -20.11 2.67 6.82
CA ASN A 232 -20.05 1.21 6.96
C ASN A 232 -18.73 0.64 6.40
N SER A 233 -18.23 1.16 5.28
CA SER A 233 -16.92 0.75 4.74
C SER A 233 -15.76 1.08 5.69
N LEU A 234 -15.81 2.23 6.39
CA LEU A 234 -14.81 2.57 7.41
C LEU A 234 -14.92 1.66 8.64
N LYS A 235 -16.13 1.34 9.08
CA LYS A 235 -16.38 0.42 10.20
C LYS A 235 -15.92 -0.99 9.90
N LEU A 236 -16.13 -1.47 8.68
CA LEU A 236 -15.67 -2.79 8.24
C LEU A 236 -14.16 -2.95 8.40
N VAL A 237 -13.38 -1.91 8.08
CA VAL A 237 -11.92 -1.93 8.30
C VAL A 237 -11.61 -2.12 9.79
N ARG A 238 -12.29 -1.40 10.66
CA ARG A 238 -12.10 -1.52 12.10
C ARG A 238 -12.50 -2.91 12.61
N GLU A 239 -13.63 -3.44 12.19
CA GLU A 239 -14.13 -4.76 12.55
C GLU A 239 -13.14 -5.85 12.14
N ARG A 240 -12.57 -5.77 10.93
CA ARG A 240 -11.55 -6.72 10.46
C ARG A 240 -10.26 -6.70 11.28
N LEU A 241 -9.84 -5.51 11.75
CA LEU A 241 -8.68 -5.39 12.63
C LEU A 241 -8.96 -6.02 14.01
N GLU A 242 -10.17 -5.81 14.55
CA GLU A 242 -10.60 -6.39 15.83
C GLU A 242 -10.75 -7.92 15.77
N GLU A 243 -11.25 -8.47 14.64
CA GLU A 243 -11.33 -9.91 14.39
C GLU A 243 -9.95 -10.58 14.30
N ALA A 244 -8.95 -9.90 13.72
CA ALA A 244 -7.58 -10.40 13.65
C ALA A 244 -6.96 -10.52 15.06
N ASP A 245 -7.18 -9.54 15.92
CA ASP A 245 -6.73 -9.58 17.32
C ASP A 245 -7.37 -10.74 18.10
N ALA A 246 -8.68 -10.98 17.90
CA ALA A 246 -9.39 -12.05 18.60
C ALA A 246 -8.86 -13.45 18.22
N LYS A 247 -8.44 -13.64 16.96
CA LYS A 247 -7.85 -14.92 16.49
C LYS A 247 -6.43 -15.13 17.04
N GLU A 248 -5.64 -14.09 17.16
CA GLU A 248 -4.28 -14.15 17.72
C GLU A 248 -4.30 -14.52 19.23
N VAL A 249 -5.32 -14.08 19.98
CA VAL A 249 -5.50 -14.37 21.42
C VAL A 249 -5.97 -15.80 21.67
N VAL A 250 -6.65 -16.44 20.70
CA VAL A 250 -7.23 -17.80 20.83
C VAL A 250 -6.25 -18.91 20.43
N SER A 251 -5.04 -18.62 19.99
CA SER A 251 -3.98 -19.61 19.76
C SER A 251 -3.01 -19.66 20.96
N PRO A 252 -3.37 -20.28 22.10
CA PRO A 252 -2.39 -20.64 23.11
C PRO A 252 -1.91 -22.04 22.78
N ASP A 253 -0.58 -22.18 22.63
CA ASP A 253 0.16 -23.44 22.78
C ASP A 253 -0.41 -24.68 22.07
N ALA A 254 -0.16 -24.80 20.77
CA ALA A 254 -0.09 -26.12 20.17
C ALA A 254 1.18 -26.79 20.71
N ASP A 255 0.98 -27.75 21.60
CA ASP A 255 1.97 -28.64 22.17
C ASP A 255 3.05 -29.03 21.18
N ILE A 256 4.28 -28.61 21.46
CA ILE A 256 5.49 -29.16 20.83
C ILE A 256 5.73 -30.51 21.47
N HIS A 257 5.05 -31.53 21.03
CA HIS A 257 5.53 -32.90 21.10
C HIS A 257 6.21 -33.21 19.74
N ALA A 258 7.51 -32.98 19.70
CA ALA A 258 8.35 -33.58 18.67
C ALA A 258 8.42 -35.10 18.93
N PRO A 259 8.10 -35.96 17.96
CA PRO A 259 8.48 -37.37 18.04
C PRO A 259 9.98 -37.48 17.84
N GLU A 260 10.66 -38.11 18.81
CA GLU A 260 12.03 -38.58 18.64
C GLU A 260 12.05 -39.59 17.49
N THR A 261 12.70 -39.25 16.38
CA THR A 261 13.09 -40.21 15.34
C THR A 261 14.54 -40.50 15.48
N GLU A 262 14.82 -41.78 15.69
CA GLU A 262 16.16 -42.42 15.64
C GLU A 262 16.84 -42.20 14.27
N PRO A 263 18.17 -42.20 14.22
CA PRO A 263 18.91 -41.94 12.97
C PRO A 263 18.87 -43.17 12.05
N GLU A 264 18.25 -43.03 10.86
CA GLU A 264 18.36 -43.99 9.78
C GLU A 264 19.67 -43.83 9.01
N GLU A 265 20.21 -45.00 8.65
CA GLU A 265 21.51 -45.29 8.08
C GLU A 265 21.74 -44.65 6.70
N ILE A 266 23.01 -44.28 6.51
CA ILE A 266 23.62 -43.79 5.27
C ILE A 266 23.60 -44.91 4.21
N TRP A 267 22.97 -44.66 3.07
CA TRP A 267 23.16 -45.49 1.87
C TRP A 267 23.98 -44.74 0.83
N ASP A 268 25.00 -45.46 0.34
CA ASP A 268 25.97 -45.04 -0.66
C ASP A 268 25.34 -44.60 -1.98
N THR A 269 25.87 -43.52 -2.54
CA THR A 269 25.61 -43.10 -3.92
C THR A 269 26.49 -43.86 -4.92
N PRO A 270 25.94 -44.34 -6.05
CA PRO A 270 26.71 -44.63 -7.23
C PRO A 270 26.90 -43.37 -8.08
N THR A 271 28.15 -43.10 -8.38
CA THR A 271 28.59 -42.15 -9.38
C THR A 271 28.29 -42.67 -10.78
N ASP A 272 27.45 -41.97 -11.53
CA ASP A 272 27.48 -42.02 -12.99
C ASP A 272 27.56 -40.61 -13.56
N ARG A 273 28.72 -40.37 -14.20
CA ARG A 273 28.99 -39.18 -15.00
C ARG A 273 28.38 -39.43 -16.38
N GLU A 274 27.36 -38.63 -16.74
CA GLU A 274 27.02 -38.42 -18.14
C GLU A 274 27.52 -37.04 -18.59
N GLU A 275 28.27 -37.10 -19.71
CA GLU A 275 28.93 -35.97 -20.37
C GLU A 275 27.89 -34.98 -20.96
N MET A 276 28.09 -33.69 -20.69
CA MET A 276 27.35 -32.62 -21.37
C MET A 276 27.93 -32.36 -22.76
N PRO A 277 27.12 -32.18 -23.79
CA PRO A 277 27.58 -31.82 -25.12
C PRO A 277 27.95 -30.33 -25.22
N ASP A 278 29.00 -30.09 -26.03
CA ASP A 278 29.67 -28.83 -26.31
C ASP A 278 28.75 -27.68 -26.74
N ALA A 279 29.02 -26.50 -26.20
CA ALA A 279 28.25 -25.25 -26.39
C ALA A 279 28.47 -24.54 -27.74
N ASP A 280 29.24 -25.08 -28.67
CA ASP A 280 29.62 -24.44 -29.94
C ASP A 280 28.74 -24.77 -31.15
N ALA A 281 27.73 -25.62 -31.01
CA ALA A 281 26.87 -26.04 -32.13
C ALA A 281 25.63 -25.18 -32.40
N LEU A 282 25.32 -24.15 -31.57
CA LEU A 282 24.12 -23.31 -31.68
C LEU A 282 24.37 -21.92 -32.28
N ALA A 283 25.58 -21.58 -32.69
CA ALA A 283 25.92 -20.26 -33.23
C ALA A 283 25.76 -20.11 -34.77
N GLU A 284 25.47 -21.15 -35.52
CA GLU A 284 25.44 -21.07 -37.00
C GLU A 284 24.05 -21.03 -37.67
N SER A 285 22.94 -21.20 -36.97
CA SER A 285 21.61 -21.21 -37.61
C SER A 285 20.86 -19.85 -37.62
N GLY A 286 21.42 -18.78 -37.01
CA GLY A 286 20.77 -17.49 -36.85
C GLY A 286 21.09 -16.41 -37.92
N ARG A 287 21.85 -16.74 -38.98
CA ARG A 287 22.42 -15.73 -39.90
C ARG A 287 21.88 -15.69 -41.31
N LYS A 288 20.74 -16.29 -41.60
CA LYS A 288 20.16 -16.30 -42.97
C LYS A 288 18.68 -15.91 -43.04
N GLU A 289 18.24 -14.83 -42.45
CA GLU A 289 16.95 -14.23 -42.82
C GLU A 289 16.84 -12.77 -42.33
N ARG A 290 17.67 -11.87 -42.87
CA ARG A 290 17.40 -10.43 -42.85
C ARG A 290 18.01 -9.75 -44.07
N LYS A 291 17.40 -9.95 -45.24
CA LYS A 291 17.50 -9.05 -46.39
C LYS A 291 16.19 -9.09 -47.18
N HIS A 292 15.59 -7.95 -47.33
CA HIS A 292 14.45 -7.48 -48.10
C HIS A 292 13.22 -7.09 -47.26
N HIS A 293 13.11 -5.80 -47.00
CA HIS A 293 12.08 -4.91 -47.52
C HIS A 293 12.29 -3.50 -46.93
N GLY A 294 12.95 -2.67 -47.69
CA GLY A 294 12.90 -1.24 -47.57
C GLY A 294 11.93 -0.69 -48.61
N HIS A 295 11.29 0.41 -48.27
CA HIS A 295 10.52 1.44 -49.00
C HIS A 295 9.17 1.60 -48.31
N GLY A 296 8.93 2.68 -47.59
CA GLY A 296 8.80 4.04 -48.06
C GLY A 296 7.34 4.43 -47.89
N PHE A 297 7.09 5.42 -47.02
CA PHE A 297 6.01 6.39 -47.25
C PHE A 297 6.07 7.47 -46.16
N PHE A 298 6.75 8.58 -46.53
CA PHE A 298 6.42 9.91 -46.01
C PHE A 298 5.57 10.60 -47.08
N LYS A 299 4.37 10.98 -46.76
CA LYS A 299 3.76 12.24 -47.09
C LYS A 299 2.65 12.56 -46.09
#